data_bd93b38ea4d74fe3063aa05c30afddfb
#
_entry.id   bd93b38ea4d74fe3063aa05c30afddfb
#
_cell.length_a   1.000
_cell.length_b   1.000
_cell.length_c   1.000
_cell.angle_alpha   90.00
_cell.angle_beta   90.00
_cell.angle_gamma   90.00
#
_symmetry.space_group_name_H-M   'P 1'
#
loop_
_entity.id
_entity.type
_entity.pdbx_description
1 polymer ?
#
loop_
_entity_poly.entity_id
_entity_poly.type
_entity_poly.pdbx_seq_one_letter_code
_entity_poly.pdbx_strand_id
1 'polypeptide(L)'
;MGDFQYRILVVDDDEQIRRVSEAVLSGRGYEVRTATDGFEALALMRRALPDLIVSDLKMPNMSGFELLSVVRRRFPQMPVIAITGEFEGAGNPEGLLADAFFHKGQYSPEELFKEIQSLLEQSPIRPHRPKADKAPVWIPRNGNYVVLTCPECLRSFSIPEEEAGKGSGELPCISCGTQIRYTLGPKGVIGAGHDSQD
;
A
#
# COMPACT_ATOMS: atom_id res chain seq x y z
N MET A 1 14.40 -15.78 25.88
CA MET A 1 14.38 -14.45 25.25
C MET A 1 14.00 -14.72 23.81
N GLY A 2 12.81 -14.31 23.36
CA GLY A 2 12.46 -14.42 21.94
C GLY A 2 13.32 -13.44 21.17
N ASP A 3 14.05 -13.93 20.17
CA ASP A 3 14.81 -13.07 19.29
C ASP A 3 13.86 -12.07 18.61
N PHE A 4 14.20 -10.79 18.68
CA PHE A 4 13.44 -9.75 17.99
C PHE A 4 13.57 -9.98 16.48
N GLN A 5 12.44 -10.13 15.79
CA GLN A 5 12.38 -10.24 14.34
C GLN A 5 11.58 -9.08 13.77
N TYR A 6 12.13 -8.41 12.76
CA TYR A 6 11.38 -7.43 11.99
C TYR A 6 10.28 -8.10 11.17
N ARG A 7 9.11 -7.48 11.15
CA ARG A 7 7.94 -7.94 10.41
C ARG A 7 7.84 -7.21 9.09
N ILE A 8 7.84 -7.96 8.00
CA ILE A 8 7.68 -7.44 6.64
C ILE A 8 6.33 -7.87 6.09
N LEU A 9 5.58 -6.94 5.55
CA LEU A 9 4.37 -7.21 4.79
C LEU A 9 4.67 -7.12 3.30
N VAL A 10 4.53 -8.22 2.59
CA VAL A 10 4.66 -8.28 1.12
C VAL A 10 3.27 -8.27 0.51
N VAL A 11 3.03 -7.35 -0.42
CA VAL A 11 1.74 -7.17 -1.11
C VAL A 11 1.95 -7.28 -2.61
N ASP A 12 1.41 -8.32 -3.21
CA ASP A 12 1.53 -8.59 -4.66
C ASP A 12 0.38 -9.51 -5.06
N ASP A 13 -0.26 -9.33 -6.20
CA ASP A 13 -1.37 -10.18 -6.66
C ASP A 13 -0.88 -11.53 -7.23
N ASP A 14 0.38 -11.60 -7.68
CA ASP A 14 0.99 -12.85 -8.14
C ASP A 14 1.38 -13.77 -6.98
N GLU A 15 0.74 -14.94 -6.90
CA GLU A 15 1.02 -15.94 -5.86
C GLU A 15 2.48 -16.42 -5.88
N GLN A 16 3.09 -16.56 -7.06
CA GLN A 16 4.47 -17.04 -7.16
C GLN A 16 5.43 -16.00 -6.59
N ILE A 17 5.21 -14.72 -6.89
CA ILE A 17 6.02 -13.62 -6.35
C ILE A 17 5.88 -13.58 -4.83
N ARG A 18 4.67 -13.69 -4.28
CA ARG A 18 4.46 -13.72 -2.83
C ARG A 18 5.20 -14.89 -2.18
N ARG A 19 5.07 -16.12 -2.72
CA ARG A 19 5.75 -17.31 -2.20
C ARG A 19 7.27 -17.19 -2.22
N VAL A 20 7.83 -16.72 -3.32
CA VAL A 20 9.28 -16.52 -3.45
C VAL A 20 9.76 -15.45 -2.46
N SER A 21 9.08 -14.32 -2.39
CA SER A 21 9.41 -13.24 -1.46
C SER A 21 9.35 -13.69 -0.01
N GLU A 22 8.30 -14.42 0.37
CA GLU A 22 8.17 -14.99 1.71
C GLU A 22 9.33 -15.94 2.04
N ALA A 23 9.65 -16.88 1.16
CA ALA A 23 10.73 -17.84 1.37
C ALA A 23 12.10 -17.15 1.51
N VAL A 24 12.37 -16.20 0.62
CA VAL A 24 13.65 -15.48 0.57
C VAL A 24 13.83 -14.57 1.79
N LEU A 25 12.82 -13.81 2.17
CA LEU A 25 12.88 -12.91 3.32
C LEU A 25 12.87 -13.67 4.65
N SER A 26 12.05 -14.73 4.78
CA SER A 26 12.06 -15.59 5.98
C SER A 26 13.39 -16.29 6.16
N GLY A 27 14.04 -16.72 5.06
CA GLY A 27 15.40 -17.29 5.09
C GLY A 27 16.47 -16.32 5.59
N ARG A 28 16.19 -15.01 5.61
CA ARG A 28 17.04 -13.96 6.18
C ARG A 28 16.65 -13.55 7.61
N GLY A 29 15.69 -14.25 8.21
CA GLY A 29 15.29 -14.05 9.60
C GLY A 29 14.18 -13.01 9.83
N TYR A 30 13.47 -12.58 8.78
CA TYR A 30 12.29 -11.72 8.91
C TYR A 30 11.02 -12.53 9.20
N GLU A 31 10.10 -12.00 10.01
CA GLU A 31 8.71 -12.47 10.06
C GLU A 31 7.96 -11.90 8.86
N VAL A 32 7.57 -12.74 7.91
CA VAL A 32 6.92 -12.30 6.68
C VAL A 32 5.44 -12.63 6.71
N ARG A 33 4.62 -11.68 6.29
CA ARG A 33 3.21 -11.87 5.96
C ARG A 33 2.97 -11.42 4.55
N THR A 34 2.04 -12.05 3.87
CA THR A 34 1.70 -11.73 2.49
C THR A 34 0.25 -11.31 2.36
N ALA A 35 -0.04 -10.45 1.39
CA ALA A 35 -1.37 -10.03 1.01
C ALA A 35 -1.49 -9.98 -0.52
N THR A 36 -2.69 -10.25 -1.03
CA THR A 36 -2.98 -10.28 -2.47
C THR A 36 -3.34 -8.91 -3.05
N ASP A 37 -3.73 -7.98 -2.19
CA ASP A 37 -4.10 -6.61 -2.57
C ASP A 37 -4.03 -5.66 -1.35
N GLY A 38 -4.30 -4.38 -1.61
CA GLY A 38 -4.27 -3.37 -0.55
C GLY A 38 -5.32 -3.56 0.54
N PHE A 39 -6.49 -4.14 0.23
CA PHE A 39 -7.52 -4.39 1.26
C PHE A 39 -7.10 -5.48 2.24
N GLU A 40 -6.54 -6.57 1.73
CA GLU A 40 -6.00 -7.63 2.58
C GLU A 40 -4.82 -7.12 3.40
N ALA A 41 -3.92 -6.34 2.78
CA ALA A 41 -2.82 -5.69 3.49
C ALA A 41 -3.30 -4.85 4.69
N LEU A 42 -4.30 -4.00 4.50
CA LEU A 42 -4.90 -3.21 5.58
C LEU A 42 -5.59 -4.08 6.64
N ALA A 43 -6.20 -5.20 6.23
CA ALA A 43 -6.79 -6.17 7.16
C ALA A 43 -5.73 -6.82 8.07
N LEU A 44 -4.58 -7.18 7.51
CA LEU A 44 -3.43 -7.70 8.26
C LEU A 44 -2.84 -6.63 9.19
N MET A 45 -2.66 -5.40 8.71
CA MET A 45 -2.15 -4.28 9.50
C MET A 45 -3.03 -3.92 10.70
N ARG A 46 -4.34 -4.12 10.61
CA ARG A 46 -5.25 -3.95 11.77
C ARG A 46 -4.96 -4.95 12.89
N ARG A 47 -4.47 -6.14 12.56
CA ARG A 47 -4.13 -7.19 13.55
C ARG A 47 -2.75 -6.97 14.15
N ALA A 48 -1.77 -6.69 13.29
CA ALA A 48 -0.40 -6.42 13.69
C ALA A 48 0.30 -5.54 12.66
N LEU A 49 0.86 -4.41 13.09
CA LEU A 49 1.62 -3.53 12.21
C LEU A 49 2.92 -4.18 11.77
N PRO A 50 3.27 -4.12 10.48
CA PRO A 50 4.60 -4.47 10.01
C PRO A 50 5.61 -3.40 10.40
N ASP A 51 6.89 -3.72 10.29
CA ASP A 51 7.98 -2.78 10.45
C ASP A 51 8.39 -2.19 9.09
N LEU A 52 8.05 -2.88 7.97
CA LEU A 52 8.26 -2.44 6.60
C LEU A 52 7.22 -3.08 5.67
N ILE A 53 6.84 -2.36 4.61
CA ILE A 53 5.96 -2.85 3.55
C ILE A 53 6.74 -2.93 2.24
N VAL A 54 6.60 -4.05 1.53
CA VAL A 54 7.02 -4.22 0.12
C VAL A 54 5.75 -4.42 -0.68
N SER A 55 5.45 -3.53 -1.62
CA SER A 55 4.17 -3.57 -2.37
C SER A 55 4.37 -3.44 -3.86
N ASP A 56 3.70 -4.29 -4.64
CA ASP A 56 3.42 -3.97 -6.03
C ASP A 56 2.51 -2.73 -6.09
N LEU A 57 2.65 -1.97 -7.15
CA LEU A 57 1.81 -0.79 -7.41
C LEU A 57 0.54 -1.13 -8.19
N LYS A 58 0.59 -2.15 -9.05
CA LYS A 58 -0.53 -2.57 -9.88
C LYS A 58 -1.11 -3.89 -9.37
N MET A 59 -2.22 -3.81 -8.69
CA MET A 59 -2.96 -4.96 -8.16
C MET A 59 -4.46 -4.73 -8.36
N PRO A 60 -5.26 -5.81 -8.49
CA PRO A 60 -6.72 -5.70 -8.52
C PRO A 60 -7.28 -5.17 -7.19
N ASN A 61 -8.55 -4.81 -7.18
CA ASN A 61 -9.32 -4.32 -6.04
C ASN A 61 -8.78 -3.00 -5.44
N MET A 62 -7.71 -3.07 -4.65
CA MET A 62 -7.01 -1.91 -4.10
C MET A 62 -5.55 -1.96 -4.54
N SER A 63 -5.17 -1.02 -5.37
CA SER A 63 -3.81 -0.87 -5.90
C SER A 63 -2.80 -0.48 -4.82
N GLY A 64 -1.50 -0.68 -5.09
CA GLY A 64 -0.44 -0.22 -4.21
C GLY A 64 -0.44 1.31 -4.05
N PHE A 65 -0.80 2.08 -5.07
CA PHE A 65 -0.92 3.55 -4.94
C PHE A 65 -1.94 3.96 -3.88
N GLU A 66 -3.12 3.31 -3.87
CA GLU A 66 -4.16 3.57 -2.87
C GLU A 66 -3.70 3.13 -1.49
N LEU A 67 -3.14 1.93 -1.39
CA LEU A 67 -2.58 1.40 -0.14
C LEU A 67 -1.54 2.37 0.44
N LEU A 68 -0.57 2.81 -0.37
CA LEU A 68 0.50 3.71 0.06
C LEU A 68 -0.07 5.07 0.53
N SER A 69 -1.10 5.60 -0.12
CA SER A 69 -1.75 6.85 0.30
C SER A 69 -2.33 6.75 1.72
N VAL A 70 -2.97 5.62 2.04
CA VAL A 70 -3.52 5.33 3.37
C VAL A 70 -2.41 5.12 4.39
N VAL A 71 -1.40 4.31 4.03
CA VAL A 71 -0.24 4.02 4.89
C VAL A 71 0.50 5.31 5.23
N ARG A 72 0.83 6.13 4.25
CA ARG A 72 1.58 7.37 4.46
C ARG A 72 0.83 8.37 5.32
N ARG A 73 -0.50 8.44 5.16
CA ARG A 73 -1.34 9.29 5.98
C ARG A 73 -1.43 8.81 7.43
N ARG A 74 -1.51 7.50 7.64
CA ARG A 74 -1.72 6.94 8.97
C ARG A 74 -0.43 6.64 9.72
N PHE A 75 0.61 6.23 8.98
CA PHE A 75 1.92 5.81 9.47
C PHE A 75 3.02 6.49 8.64
N PRO A 76 3.22 7.80 8.77
CA PRO A 76 4.12 8.57 7.90
C PRO A 76 5.58 8.10 7.95
N GLN A 77 5.99 7.46 9.03
CA GLN A 77 7.36 6.96 9.23
C GLN A 77 7.52 5.47 8.91
N MET A 78 6.45 4.78 8.50
CA MET A 78 6.55 3.37 8.11
C MET A 78 7.29 3.24 6.80
N PRO A 79 8.41 2.48 6.74
CA PRO A 79 9.14 2.28 5.51
C PRO A 79 8.28 1.53 4.48
N VAL A 80 8.33 2.00 3.25
CA VAL A 80 7.63 1.39 2.13
C VAL A 80 8.56 1.28 0.94
N ILE A 81 8.69 0.06 0.41
CA ILE A 81 9.35 -0.23 -0.87
C ILE A 81 8.26 -0.53 -1.89
N ALA A 82 8.25 0.18 -3.01
CA ALA A 82 7.38 -0.12 -4.13
C ALA A 82 8.14 -0.93 -5.18
N ILE A 83 7.52 -2.00 -5.67
CA ILE A 83 8.06 -2.83 -6.76
C ILE A 83 7.00 -2.91 -7.85
N THR A 84 7.34 -2.64 -9.11
CA THR A 84 6.39 -2.74 -10.21
C THR A 84 7.05 -3.21 -11.51
N GLY A 85 6.28 -3.95 -12.33
CA GLY A 85 6.73 -4.42 -13.66
C GLY A 85 6.48 -3.42 -14.78
N GLU A 86 5.50 -2.53 -14.62
CA GLU A 86 5.00 -1.66 -15.68
C GLU A 86 5.03 -0.19 -15.26
N PHE A 87 6.21 0.40 -15.30
CA PHE A 87 6.33 1.86 -15.24
C PHE A 87 7.23 2.32 -16.37
N GLU A 88 6.64 2.93 -17.40
CA GLU A 88 7.39 3.56 -18.48
C GLU A 88 7.88 4.94 -18.03
N GLY A 89 9.05 4.99 -17.40
CA GLY A 89 9.69 6.22 -16.99
C GLY A 89 11.00 5.97 -16.26
N ALA A 90 12.05 6.64 -16.64
CA ALA A 90 13.29 6.64 -15.87
C ALA A 90 13.09 7.51 -14.63
N GLY A 91 12.88 6.91 -13.47
CA GLY A 91 12.79 7.60 -12.19
C GLY A 91 11.59 7.21 -11.33
N ASN A 92 11.57 7.77 -10.13
CA ASN A 92 10.48 7.58 -9.19
C ASN A 92 9.22 8.31 -9.73
N PRO A 93 8.04 7.66 -9.82
CA PRO A 93 6.83 8.35 -10.26
C PRO A 93 6.55 9.58 -9.40
N GLU A 94 6.28 10.72 -10.03
CA GLU A 94 5.89 11.91 -9.30
C GLU A 94 4.67 11.61 -8.42
N GLY A 95 4.79 11.87 -7.12
CA GLY A 95 3.74 11.60 -6.13
C GLY A 95 3.73 10.17 -5.56
N LEU A 96 4.68 9.31 -5.92
CA LEU A 96 4.81 8.01 -5.28
C LEU A 96 5.22 8.16 -3.81
N LEU A 97 4.42 7.59 -2.93
CA LEU A 97 4.58 7.70 -1.48
C LEU A 97 5.44 6.54 -0.90
N ALA A 98 6.44 6.08 -1.66
CA ALA A 98 7.39 5.05 -1.23
C ALA A 98 8.76 5.67 -0.90
N ASP A 99 9.51 5.00 -0.01
CA ASP A 99 10.87 5.41 0.38
C ASP A 99 11.91 4.86 -0.61
N ALA A 100 11.62 3.70 -1.23
CA ALA A 100 12.42 3.11 -2.30
C ALA A 100 11.53 2.53 -3.40
N PHE A 101 12.10 2.40 -4.60
CA PHE A 101 11.40 1.93 -5.77
C PHE A 101 12.27 0.96 -6.57
N PHE A 102 11.69 -0.18 -6.96
CA PHE A 102 12.33 -1.17 -7.81
C PHE A 102 11.46 -1.56 -9.00
N HIS A 103 12.10 -1.84 -10.13
CA HIS A 103 11.45 -2.45 -11.29
C HIS A 103 11.55 -3.97 -11.21
N LYS A 104 10.42 -4.70 -11.37
CA LYS A 104 10.40 -6.17 -11.42
C LYS A 104 11.40 -6.67 -12.48
N GLY A 105 12.28 -7.58 -12.09
CA GLY A 105 13.31 -8.15 -12.98
C GLY A 105 14.54 -7.26 -13.24
N GLN A 106 14.64 -6.08 -12.64
CA GLN A 106 15.77 -5.16 -12.81
C GLN A 106 16.57 -4.93 -11.52
N TYR A 107 16.36 -5.73 -10.49
CA TYR A 107 17.12 -5.69 -9.25
C TYR A 107 17.52 -7.09 -8.80
N SER A 108 18.61 -7.18 -8.07
CA SER A 108 19.05 -8.41 -7.42
C SER A 108 18.41 -8.56 -6.03
N PRO A 109 18.27 -9.79 -5.51
CA PRO A 109 17.86 -9.99 -4.13
C PRO A 109 18.73 -9.25 -3.12
N GLU A 110 20.04 -9.15 -3.37
CA GLU A 110 21.00 -8.47 -2.53
C GLU A 110 20.75 -6.96 -2.44
N GLU A 111 20.39 -6.33 -3.56
CA GLU A 111 20.02 -4.90 -3.58
C GLU A 111 18.74 -4.65 -2.78
N LEU A 112 17.73 -5.50 -2.93
CA LEU A 112 16.50 -5.42 -2.14
C LEU A 112 16.79 -5.58 -0.64
N PHE A 113 17.61 -6.56 -0.24
CA PHE A 113 17.98 -6.76 1.16
C PHE A 113 18.73 -5.58 1.75
N LYS A 114 19.69 -5.03 1.00
CA LYS A 114 20.44 -3.85 1.42
C LYS A 114 19.51 -2.66 1.69
N GLU A 115 18.53 -2.46 0.81
CA GLU A 115 17.57 -1.38 0.96
C GLU A 115 16.64 -1.61 2.15
N ILE A 116 16.14 -2.85 2.34
CA ILE A 116 15.34 -3.22 3.52
C ILE A 116 16.10 -2.93 4.81
N GLN A 117 17.37 -3.35 4.91
CA GLN A 117 18.19 -3.10 6.09
C GLN A 117 18.39 -1.60 6.33
N SER A 118 18.73 -0.85 5.28
CA SER A 118 18.94 0.60 5.37
C SER A 118 17.68 1.31 5.89
N LEU A 119 16.51 0.98 5.37
CA LEU A 119 15.25 1.57 5.78
C LEU A 119 14.85 1.18 7.21
N LEU A 120 15.06 -0.07 7.59
CA LEU A 120 14.76 -0.54 8.96
C LEU A 120 15.69 0.10 10.01
N GLU A 121 16.98 0.31 9.69
CA GLU A 121 17.92 1.00 10.57
C GLU A 121 17.58 2.48 10.78
N GLN A 122 17.03 3.13 9.76
CA GLN A 122 16.64 4.54 9.80
C GLN A 122 15.24 4.76 10.41
N SER A 123 14.45 3.71 10.54
CA SER A 123 13.07 3.79 11.04
C SER A 123 12.99 3.49 12.53
N PRO A 124 12.13 4.19 13.26
CA PRO A 124 11.86 3.83 14.65
C PRO A 124 11.20 2.44 14.69
N ILE A 125 11.64 1.60 15.61
CA ILE A 125 11.03 0.29 15.85
C ILE A 125 9.57 0.50 16.25
N ARG A 126 8.64 0.15 15.35
CA ARG A 126 7.20 0.36 15.45
C ARG A 126 6.81 1.85 15.49
N PRO A 127 6.36 2.38 14.38
CA PRO A 127 6.04 3.80 14.25
C PRO A 127 5.03 4.23 15.32
N HIS A 128 5.44 5.17 16.17
CA HIS A 128 4.53 5.89 17.04
C HIS A 128 3.66 6.79 16.16
N ARG A 129 2.37 6.85 16.48
CA ARG A 129 1.40 7.71 15.80
C ARG A 129 1.72 9.19 16.01
N PRO A 130 2.30 9.93 15.09
CA PRO A 130 1.95 11.32 14.99
C PRO A 130 0.56 11.39 14.39
N LYS A 131 -0.31 12.25 14.91
CA LYS A 131 -1.47 12.71 14.16
C LYS A 131 -0.95 13.50 12.97
N ALA A 132 -0.53 12.79 11.94
CA ALA A 132 -0.01 13.41 10.75
C ALA A 132 -1.18 13.98 9.97
N ASP A 133 -1.11 15.26 9.88
CA ASP A 133 -2.06 16.14 9.26
C ASP A 133 -2.10 15.92 7.74
N LYS A 134 -3.32 15.69 7.20
CA LYS A 134 -3.86 16.48 6.09
C LYS A 134 -3.66 16.07 4.65
N ALA A 135 -2.80 15.14 4.27
CA ALA A 135 -2.85 14.68 2.88
C ALA A 135 -4.18 13.96 2.62
N PRO A 136 -4.95 14.31 1.58
CA PRO A 136 -6.17 13.59 1.25
C PRO A 136 -5.85 12.17 0.83
N VAL A 137 -6.74 11.23 1.15
CA VAL A 137 -6.66 9.86 0.62
C VAL A 137 -7.00 9.92 -0.85
N TRP A 138 -6.11 9.43 -1.71
CA TRP A 138 -6.38 9.34 -3.13
C TRP A 138 -7.30 8.14 -3.42
N ILE A 139 -8.34 8.36 -4.23
CA ILE A 139 -9.37 7.36 -4.51
C ILE A 139 -9.62 7.28 -6.01
N PRO A 140 -9.45 6.11 -6.63
CA PRO A 140 -9.82 5.92 -8.02
C PRO A 140 -11.35 5.88 -8.18
N ARG A 141 -11.82 6.21 -9.37
CA ARG A 141 -13.24 6.15 -9.74
C ARG A 141 -13.54 4.84 -10.42
N ASN A 142 -14.44 4.05 -9.86
CA ASN A 142 -14.86 2.73 -10.35
C ASN A 142 -16.30 2.73 -10.90
N GLY A 143 -16.59 3.59 -11.85
CA GLY A 143 -17.93 3.65 -12.44
C GLY A 143 -18.92 4.39 -11.54
N ASN A 144 -19.92 3.69 -10.98
CA ASN A 144 -21.03 4.33 -10.25
C ASN A 144 -20.78 4.51 -8.75
N TYR A 145 -19.64 4.05 -8.23
CA TYR A 145 -19.27 4.17 -6.81
C TYR A 145 -17.79 4.43 -6.65
N VAL A 146 -17.43 4.93 -5.49
CA VAL A 146 -16.04 5.08 -5.03
C VAL A 146 -15.84 4.32 -3.72
N VAL A 147 -14.67 3.74 -3.52
CA VAL A 147 -14.32 3.05 -2.28
C VAL A 147 -13.41 3.95 -1.46
N LEU A 148 -13.89 4.33 -0.28
CA LEU A 148 -13.14 5.12 0.69
C LEU A 148 -12.51 4.20 1.74
N THR A 149 -11.23 4.39 2.00
CA THR A 149 -10.54 3.72 3.11
C THR A 149 -10.25 4.73 4.21
N CYS A 150 -10.74 4.45 5.41
CA CYS A 150 -10.48 5.28 6.56
C CYS A 150 -9.02 5.11 7.03
N PRO A 151 -8.21 6.16 7.06
CA PRO A 151 -6.82 6.05 7.54
C PRO A 151 -6.72 5.81 9.05
N GLU A 152 -7.78 6.10 9.83
CA GLU A 152 -7.77 5.86 11.27
C GLU A 152 -8.05 4.42 11.66
N CYS A 153 -9.15 3.84 11.15
CA CYS A 153 -9.51 2.46 11.48
C CYS A 153 -9.14 1.44 10.41
N LEU A 154 -8.58 1.88 9.27
CA LEU A 154 -8.16 1.08 8.11
C LEU A 154 -9.30 0.22 7.54
N ARG A 155 -10.55 0.61 7.73
CA ARG A 155 -11.72 -0.03 7.13
C ARG A 155 -12.17 0.72 5.90
N SER A 156 -12.58 -0.04 4.89
CA SER A 156 -13.07 0.50 3.63
C SER A 156 -14.60 0.40 3.56
N PHE A 157 -15.21 1.34 2.86
CA PHE A 157 -16.63 1.37 2.56
C PHE A 157 -16.87 2.05 1.22
N SER A 158 -17.94 1.70 0.54
CA SER A 158 -18.29 2.30 -0.74
C SER A 158 -19.38 3.35 -0.56
N ILE A 159 -19.32 4.40 -1.40
CA ILE A 159 -20.35 5.40 -1.54
C ILE A 159 -20.68 5.59 -3.02
N PRO A 160 -21.91 6.01 -3.40
CA PRO A 160 -22.22 6.42 -4.76
C PRO A 160 -21.29 7.53 -5.25
N GLU A 161 -20.86 7.49 -6.52
CA GLU A 161 -19.99 8.55 -7.09
C GLU A 161 -20.64 9.94 -6.99
N GLU A 162 -21.97 10.00 -7.05
CA GLU A 162 -22.75 11.25 -6.90
C GLU A 162 -22.54 11.91 -5.53
N GLU A 163 -22.45 11.11 -4.46
CA GLU A 163 -22.20 11.59 -3.08
C GLU A 163 -20.74 12.02 -2.88
N ALA A 164 -19.81 11.43 -3.61
CA ALA A 164 -18.39 11.78 -3.53
C ALA A 164 -18.08 13.15 -4.18
N GLY A 165 -18.99 13.70 -4.99
CA GLY A 165 -18.83 15.00 -5.61
C GLY A 165 -17.78 15.04 -6.73
N LYS A 166 -17.27 16.25 -7.03
CA LYS A 166 -16.29 16.46 -8.12
C LYS A 166 -14.94 16.86 -7.56
N GLY A 167 -13.97 15.94 -7.63
CA GLY A 167 -12.55 16.23 -7.35
C GLY A 167 -12.11 15.90 -5.93
N SER A 168 -12.47 16.68 -4.91
CA SER A 168 -12.10 16.42 -3.51
C SER A 168 -13.28 16.65 -2.57
N GLY A 169 -13.24 15.99 -1.40
CA GLY A 169 -14.31 16.12 -0.42
C GLY A 169 -13.89 15.68 0.99
N GLU A 170 -14.84 15.74 1.89
CA GLU A 170 -14.69 15.28 3.28
C GLU A 170 -15.95 14.54 3.71
N LEU A 171 -15.80 13.33 4.23
CA LEU A 171 -16.92 12.49 4.69
C LEU A 171 -16.56 11.80 6.01
N PRO A 172 -17.54 11.57 6.89
CA PRO A 172 -17.32 10.79 8.10
C PRO A 172 -17.17 9.30 7.77
N CYS A 173 -16.22 8.65 8.43
CA CYS A 173 -16.09 7.18 8.39
C CYS A 173 -17.32 6.53 9.03
N ILE A 174 -17.98 5.64 8.33
CA ILE A 174 -19.16 4.92 8.84
C ILE A 174 -18.85 3.98 10.02
N SER A 175 -17.55 3.63 10.22
CA SER A 175 -17.13 2.69 11.25
C SER A 175 -16.59 3.37 12.52
N CYS A 176 -15.95 4.55 12.43
CA CYS A 176 -15.34 5.22 13.58
C CYS A 176 -15.66 6.72 13.69
N GLY A 177 -16.44 7.27 12.78
CA GLY A 177 -16.86 8.67 12.79
C GLY A 177 -15.80 9.71 12.40
N THR A 178 -14.54 9.29 12.19
CA THR A 178 -13.46 10.21 11.82
C THR A 178 -13.72 10.83 10.45
N GLN A 179 -13.51 12.14 10.31
CA GLN A 179 -13.60 12.84 9.03
C GLN A 179 -12.45 12.43 8.11
N ILE A 180 -12.81 11.95 6.93
CA ILE A 180 -11.87 11.51 5.89
C ILE A 180 -11.85 12.56 4.81
N ARG A 181 -10.70 13.21 4.62
CA ARG A 181 -10.44 14.03 3.44
C ARG A 181 -9.96 13.14 2.31
N TYR A 182 -10.50 13.32 1.12
CA TYR A 182 -10.14 12.54 -0.04
C TYR A 182 -10.02 13.39 -1.31
N THR A 183 -9.27 12.86 -2.28
CA THR A 183 -9.20 13.39 -3.63
C THR A 183 -9.52 12.27 -4.61
N LEU A 184 -10.46 12.54 -5.52
CA LEU A 184 -10.84 11.61 -6.58
C LEU A 184 -9.81 11.67 -7.70
N GLY A 185 -9.26 10.51 -8.06
CA GLY A 185 -8.41 10.36 -9.24
C GLY A 185 -9.15 10.62 -10.56
N PRO A 186 -8.43 10.71 -11.69
CA PRO A 186 -9.04 10.80 -13.00
C PRO A 186 -9.91 9.56 -13.29
N LYS A 187 -10.98 9.74 -14.08
CA LYS A 187 -11.78 8.62 -14.56
C LYS A 187 -10.94 7.73 -15.48
N GLY A 188 -10.90 6.43 -15.23
CA GLY A 188 -10.33 5.45 -16.17
C GLY A 188 -8.90 4.98 -15.90
N VAL A 189 -8.31 5.26 -14.75
CA VAL A 189 -6.99 4.73 -14.34
C VAL A 189 -7.16 3.50 -13.42
N ILE A 190 -7.97 2.54 -13.84
CA ILE A 190 -7.96 1.20 -13.24
C ILE A 190 -7.81 0.21 -14.38
N GLY A 191 -6.86 -0.71 -14.19
CA GLY A 191 -6.47 -1.69 -15.17
C GLY A 191 -7.66 -2.27 -15.93
N ALA A 192 -7.60 -2.21 -17.25
CA ALA A 192 -8.48 -2.99 -18.11
C ALA A 192 -8.40 -4.44 -17.64
N GLY A 193 -9.48 -4.90 -17.04
CA GLY A 193 -9.67 -6.32 -16.81
C GLY A 193 -9.47 -7.02 -18.14
N HIS A 194 -8.77 -8.15 -18.12
CA HIS A 194 -8.73 -9.09 -19.24
C HIS A 194 -10.18 -9.34 -19.69
N ASP A 195 -10.58 -8.72 -20.79
CA ASP A 195 -11.64 -9.27 -21.60
C ASP A 195 -11.13 -10.59 -22.15
N SER A 196 -11.61 -11.66 -21.53
CA SER A 196 -11.56 -13.00 -22.11
C SER A 196 -12.36 -12.95 -23.41
N GLN A 197 -11.69 -12.81 -24.52
CA GLN A 197 -12.29 -13.16 -25.82
C GLN A 197 -11.97 -14.63 -26.08
N ASP A 198 -13.05 -15.35 -26.37
CA ASP A 198 -13.20 -16.74 -26.82
C ASP A 198 -12.08 -17.27 -27.76
#